data_069d66dcfc30aa65d2f97dbbc671147e
#
_entry.id   069d66dcfc30aa65d2f97dbbc671147e
#
_cell.length_a   1.000
_cell.length_b   1.000
_cell.length_c   1.000
_cell.angle_alpha   90.00
_cell.angle_beta   90.00
_cell.angle_gamma   90.00
#
_symmetry.space_group_name_H-M   'P 1'
#
loop_
_entity.id
_entity.type
_entity.pdbx_description
1 polymer ?
#
loop_
_entity_poly.entity_id
_entity_poly.type
_entity_poly.pdbx_seq_one_letter_code
_entity_poly.pdbx_strand_id
1 'polypeptide(L)'
;MLEQKHVFSTCLMGEWIVVASEQTLIDKQSLETIVDRHAIHLRYVNNSIKIDWIESDLLFNIHTQIAYGFVWICVGEPKKPLFRLEEYEIPQARLVPCGAYGVRTSPLRAIENFLDMAHFPYIHTGILGAEPETTVKPYRVEYRETIDEIWATECFFTQPLAAPSSSQPQETEYIYRVATPLNAILYKVNTQAEGVIPADVICLFIQPINETQIRAHLLMILDDQISSMTDMVLFQQNIFTQDKPILENHLPLKLPLHQRIEIPTKADALATAYRKWLLEKQWCYGVFSPEKEQVA
;
A
#
# COMPACT_ATOMS: atom_id res chain seq x y z
N MET A 1 -28.54 19.30 -16.56
CA MET A 1 -28.12 17.87 -16.51
C MET A 1 -28.14 17.48 -15.04
N LEU A 2 -28.93 16.48 -14.67
CA LEU A 2 -28.87 15.90 -13.32
C LEU A 2 -27.52 15.20 -13.23
N GLU A 3 -26.60 15.67 -12.39
CA GLU A 3 -25.39 14.93 -12.08
C GLU A 3 -25.80 13.53 -11.59
N GLN A 4 -25.40 12.50 -12.32
CA GLN A 4 -25.60 11.13 -11.84
C GLN A 4 -24.84 10.99 -10.54
N LYS A 5 -25.57 10.83 -9.41
CA LYS A 5 -24.97 10.58 -8.10
C LYS A 5 -24.09 9.33 -8.23
N HIS A 6 -22.83 9.48 -7.88
CA HIS A 6 -21.92 8.35 -7.84
C HIS A 6 -22.38 7.35 -6.75
N VAL A 7 -22.45 6.07 -7.09
CA VAL A 7 -22.77 5.01 -6.13
C VAL A 7 -21.47 4.45 -5.58
N PHE A 8 -21.37 4.30 -4.26
CA PHE A 8 -20.19 3.70 -3.63
C PHE A 8 -19.94 2.31 -4.18
N SER A 9 -18.68 2.03 -4.54
CA SER A 9 -18.31 0.77 -5.21
C SER A 9 -18.54 -0.45 -4.33
N THR A 10 -19.30 -1.42 -4.85
CA THR A 10 -19.53 -2.69 -4.15
C THR A 10 -18.24 -3.50 -3.92
N CYS A 11 -17.20 -3.29 -4.72
CA CYS A 11 -15.89 -3.90 -4.50
C CYS A 11 -15.24 -3.41 -3.22
N LEU A 12 -15.41 -2.13 -2.88
CA LEU A 12 -14.85 -1.51 -1.67
C LEU A 12 -15.69 -1.77 -0.41
N MET A 13 -16.94 -2.16 -0.57
CA MET A 13 -17.80 -2.49 0.58
C MET A 13 -17.25 -3.70 1.33
N GLY A 14 -17.19 -3.58 2.65
CA GLY A 14 -16.66 -4.61 3.54
C GLY A 14 -15.11 -4.68 3.59
N GLU A 15 -14.40 -3.82 2.85
CA GLU A 15 -12.95 -3.71 2.93
C GLU A 15 -12.53 -2.65 3.96
N TRP A 16 -11.46 -2.92 4.71
CA TRP A 16 -10.86 -1.93 5.59
C TRP A 16 -9.97 -0.98 4.79
N ILE A 17 -10.29 0.30 4.86
CA ILE A 17 -9.63 1.38 4.14
C ILE A 17 -9.03 2.37 5.14
N VAL A 18 -7.76 2.65 5.04
CA VAL A 18 -7.09 3.73 5.76
C VAL A 18 -7.60 5.08 5.29
N VAL A 19 -7.83 6.02 6.22
CA VAL A 19 -8.38 7.35 5.84
C VAL A 19 -7.63 8.53 6.45
N ALA A 20 -6.90 8.30 7.53
CA ALA A 20 -6.08 9.34 8.17
C ALA A 20 -5.01 8.71 9.07
N SER A 21 -3.95 9.46 9.36
CA SER A 21 -3.13 9.21 10.54
C SER A 21 -3.92 9.56 11.80
N GLU A 22 -3.85 8.71 12.82
CA GLU A 22 -4.47 8.95 14.13
C GLU A 22 -3.97 10.27 14.73
N GLN A 23 -2.66 10.49 14.73
CA GLN A 23 -2.05 11.70 15.27
C GLN A 23 -2.56 12.96 14.56
N THR A 24 -2.68 12.92 13.23
CA THR A 24 -3.23 14.06 12.46
C THR A 24 -4.67 14.37 12.86
N LEU A 25 -5.49 13.35 13.13
CA LEU A 25 -6.86 13.56 13.56
C LEU A 25 -6.92 14.10 15.01
N ILE A 26 -6.05 13.61 15.89
CA ILE A 26 -5.94 14.13 17.26
C ILE A 26 -5.52 15.61 17.25
N ASP A 27 -4.48 15.96 16.47
CA ASP A 27 -3.97 17.34 16.42
C ASP A 27 -4.99 18.33 15.85
N LYS A 28 -5.71 17.90 14.81
CA LYS A 28 -6.70 18.77 14.12
C LYS A 28 -8.08 18.74 14.75
N GLN A 29 -8.39 17.74 15.58
CA GLN A 29 -9.69 17.44 16.16
C GLN A 29 -10.82 17.15 15.14
N SER A 30 -10.62 17.54 13.89
CA SER A 30 -11.58 17.37 12.80
C SER A 30 -10.84 17.32 11.46
N LEU A 31 -11.26 16.43 10.57
CA LEU A 31 -10.68 16.23 9.25
C LEU A 31 -11.73 15.80 8.25
N GLU A 32 -11.71 16.40 7.08
CA GLU A 32 -12.46 15.92 5.92
C GLU A 32 -11.57 15.14 4.98
N THR A 33 -12.05 14.03 4.45
CA THR A 33 -11.34 13.21 3.48
C THR A 33 -12.32 12.54 2.51
N ILE A 34 -11.81 11.91 1.48
CA ILE A 34 -12.62 11.33 0.41
C ILE A 34 -12.29 9.84 0.28
N VAL A 35 -13.31 9.02 0.13
CA VAL A 35 -13.21 7.61 -0.25
C VAL A 35 -14.20 7.34 -1.37
N ASP A 36 -13.72 6.83 -2.50
CA ASP A 36 -14.53 6.54 -3.70
C ASP A 36 -15.45 7.71 -4.11
N ARG A 37 -14.89 8.93 -4.19
CA ARG A 37 -15.57 10.20 -4.51
C ARG A 37 -16.54 10.71 -3.43
N HIS A 38 -16.73 9.97 -2.35
CA HIS A 38 -17.62 10.37 -1.25
C HIS A 38 -16.82 11.05 -0.15
N ALA A 39 -17.24 12.24 0.23
CA ALA A 39 -16.60 12.99 1.31
C ALA A 39 -17.10 12.47 2.67
N ILE A 40 -16.17 12.24 3.57
CA ILE A 40 -16.42 11.84 4.96
C ILE A 40 -15.81 12.86 5.92
N HIS A 41 -16.48 13.08 7.02
CA HIS A 41 -16.04 13.95 8.10
C HIS A 41 -15.64 13.08 9.31
N LEU A 42 -14.39 13.18 9.69
CA LEU A 42 -13.80 12.53 10.86
C LEU A 42 -13.72 13.54 11.99
N ARG A 43 -14.17 13.18 13.18
CA ARG A 43 -14.07 14.01 14.39
C ARG A 43 -13.50 13.22 15.54
N TYR A 44 -12.56 13.81 16.28
CA TYR A 44 -12.05 13.23 17.51
C TYR A 44 -12.76 13.89 18.70
N VAL A 45 -13.61 13.13 19.38
CA VAL A 45 -14.48 13.64 20.47
C VAL A 45 -14.45 12.66 21.64
N ASN A 46 -14.09 13.14 22.82
CA ASN A 46 -14.06 12.35 24.05
C ASN A 46 -13.30 11.02 23.92
N ASN A 47 -12.07 11.09 23.37
CA ASN A 47 -11.21 9.93 23.11
C ASN A 47 -11.83 8.87 22.20
N SER A 48 -12.77 9.27 21.34
CA SER A 48 -13.38 8.40 20.35
C SER A 48 -13.46 9.06 18.99
N ILE A 49 -13.43 8.25 17.93
CA ILE A 49 -13.61 8.72 16.57
C ILE A 49 -15.11 8.66 16.22
N LYS A 50 -15.62 9.77 15.69
CA LYS A 50 -16.93 9.86 15.06
C LYS A 50 -16.74 10.11 13.58
N ILE A 51 -17.51 9.40 12.77
CA ILE A 51 -17.47 9.52 11.31
C ILE A 51 -18.87 9.73 10.80
N ASP A 52 -19.01 10.72 9.93
CA ASP A 52 -20.24 11.03 9.27
C ASP A 52 -20.00 11.21 7.76
N TRP A 53 -20.93 10.77 6.92
CA TRP A 53 -20.96 11.17 5.53
C TRP A 53 -21.29 12.65 5.43
N ILE A 54 -20.57 13.40 4.60
CA ILE A 54 -20.91 14.81 4.34
C ILE A 54 -22.14 14.90 3.44
N GLU A 55 -22.28 13.94 2.52
CA GLU A 55 -23.44 13.82 1.66
C GLU A 55 -24.50 12.95 2.33
N SER A 56 -25.65 13.54 2.68
CA SER A 56 -26.67 12.97 3.55
C SER A 56 -27.46 11.77 2.98
N ASP A 57 -27.24 11.40 1.73
CA ASP A 57 -28.03 10.38 1.04
C ASP A 57 -27.43 8.96 1.09
N LEU A 58 -26.22 8.80 1.61
CA LEU A 58 -25.60 7.50 1.80
C LEU A 58 -26.01 6.90 3.15
N LEU A 59 -26.80 5.84 3.09
CA LEU A 59 -27.32 5.13 4.27
C LEU A 59 -26.43 3.97 4.73
N PHE A 60 -25.19 3.88 4.23
CA PHE A 60 -24.29 2.80 4.63
C PHE A 60 -23.71 3.04 6.01
N ASN A 61 -23.74 2.01 6.85
CA ASN A 61 -23.00 2.00 8.10
C ASN A 61 -21.50 2.10 7.82
N ILE A 62 -20.79 2.85 8.66
CA ILE A 62 -19.31 2.91 8.64
C ILE A 62 -18.82 2.34 9.96
N HIS A 63 -18.09 1.21 9.87
CA HIS A 63 -17.32 0.70 10.99
C HIS A 63 -15.98 1.42 11.04
N THR A 64 -15.47 1.63 12.26
CA THR A 64 -14.21 2.36 12.48
C THR A 64 -13.30 1.59 13.42
N GLN A 65 -12.01 1.66 13.15
CA GLN A 65 -10.97 1.08 14.01
C GLN A 65 -9.73 1.97 13.98
N ILE A 66 -9.07 2.12 15.14
CA ILE A 66 -7.71 2.64 15.22
C ILE A 66 -6.76 1.44 15.27
N ALA A 67 -5.84 1.40 14.34
CA ALA A 67 -4.78 0.41 14.32
C ALA A 67 -3.55 0.94 13.60
N TYR A 68 -2.37 0.55 14.05
CA TYR A 68 -1.08 0.87 13.41
C TYR A 68 -0.82 2.38 13.29
N GLY A 69 -1.41 3.19 14.19
CA GLY A 69 -1.31 4.66 14.16
C GLY A 69 -2.19 5.32 13.08
N PHE A 70 -3.16 4.59 12.54
CA PHE A 70 -4.09 5.09 11.52
C PHE A 70 -5.54 4.86 11.91
N VAL A 71 -6.39 5.68 11.34
CA VAL A 71 -7.85 5.53 11.34
C VAL A 71 -8.25 4.71 10.11
N TRP A 72 -8.93 3.62 10.37
CA TRP A 72 -9.47 2.70 9.37
C TRP A 72 -10.99 2.78 9.37
N ILE A 73 -11.57 2.71 8.19
CA ILE A 73 -13.02 2.59 8.01
C ILE A 73 -13.35 1.35 7.19
N CYS A 74 -14.54 0.82 7.43
CA CYS A 74 -15.15 -0.18 6.58
C CYS A 74 -16.60 0.24 6.30
N VAL A 75 -16.92 0.38 5.02
CA VAL A 75 -18.29 0.74 4.59
C VAL A 75 -19.10 -0.54 4.41
N GLY A 76 -20.22 -0.64 5.11
CA GLY A 76 -20.99 -1.88 5.22
C GLY A 76 -20.34 -2.88 6.18
N GLU A 77 -20.80 -4.12 6.19
CA GLU A 77 -20.28 -5.15 7.10
C GLU A 77 -18.89 -5.61 6.67
N PRO A 78 -17.92 -5.66 7.59
CA PRO A 78 -16.56 -6.14 7.28
C PRO A 78 -16.56 -7.59 6.77
N LYS A 79 -15.98 -7.81 5.59
CA LYS A 79 -15.80 -9.17 5.02
C LYS A 79 -14.87 -10.02 5.87
N LYS A 80 -13.87 -9.40 6.49
CA LYS A 80 -12.92 -10.02 7.42
C LYS A 80 -12.39 -8.97 8.42
N PRO A 81 -11.83 -9.40 9.57
CA PRO A 81 -11.13 -8.47 10.46
C PRO A 81 -9.99 -7.76 9.74
N LEU A 82 -9.58 -6.60 10.26
CA LEU A 82 -8.34 -5.96 9.81
C LEU A 82 -7.17 -6.95 10.00
N PHE A 83 -6.28 -7.02 9.02
CA PHE A 83 -5.10 -7.89 9.10
C PHE A 83 -4.24 -7.57 10.33
N ARG A 84 -3.56 -8.59 10.87
CA ARG A 84 -2.61 -8.39 11.98
C ARG A 84 -1.25 -7.97 11.46
N LEU A 85 -0.61 -7.08 12.19
CA LEU A 85 0.76 -6.62 12.00
C LEU A 85 1.47 -6.76 13.36
N GLU A 86 2.01 -7.95 13.62
CA GLU A 86 2.55 -8.33 14.92
C GLU A 86 3.78 -7.48 15.30
N GLU A 87 4.55 -7.07 14.30
CA GLU A 87 5.74 -6.25 14.46
C GLU A 87 5.43 -4.87 15.05
N TYR A 88 4.21 -4.38 14.86
CA TYR A 88 3.76 -3.12 15.46
C TYR A 88 3.67 -3.19 17.00
N GLU A 89 3.49 -4.38 17.54
CA GLU A 89 3.35 -4.63 18.99
C GLU A 89 4.69 -4.82 19.70
N ILE A 90 5.81 -4.87 18.96
CA ILE A 90 7.15 -5.07 19.55
C ILE A 90 7.61 -3.76 20.21
N PRO A 91 7.81 -3.72 21.53
CA PRO A 91 8.03 -2.47 22.28
C PRO A 91 9.28 -1.68 21.86
N GLN A 92 10.31 -2.35 21.35
CA GLN A 92 11.58 -1.76 20.96
C GLN A 92 11.61 -1.35 19.47
N ALA A 93 10.62 -1.79 18.70
CA ALA A 93 10.53 -1.41 17.29
C ALA A 93 10.24 0.10 17.14
N ARG A 94 10.90 0.74 16.20
CA ARG A 94 10.67 2.17 15.91
C ARG A 94 9.55 2.30 14.88
N LEU A 95 8.47 2.91 15.32
CA LEU A 95 7.31 3.20 14.47
C LEU A 95 7.53 4.55 13.76
N VAL A 96 7.62 4.53 12.44
CA VAL A 96 7.94 5.69 11.61
C VAL A 96 6.80 5.93 10.60
N PRO A 97 5.79 6.74 10.95
CA PRO A 97 4.79 7.16 9.97
C PRO A 97 5.44 8.13 8.97
N CYS A 98 5.45 7.73 7.69
CA CYS A 98 6.14 8.46 6.63
C CYS A 98 5.26 9.45 5.87
N GLY A 99 4.02 9.66 6.35
CA GLY A 99 3.07 10.58 5.74
C GLY A 99 2.11 9.91 4.74
N ALA A 100 1.40 10.77 4.02
CA ALA A 100 0.41 10.36 3.02
C ALA A 100 0.58 11.17 1.74
N TYR A 101 0.57 10.48 0.59
CA TYR A 101 0.91 11.05 -0.72
C TYR A 101 -0.25 10.89 -1.69
N GLY A 102 -0.67 12.00 -2.28
CA GLY A 102 -1.60 11.97 -3.41
C GLY A 102 -0.90 11.52 -4.69
N VAL A 103 -1.46 10.54 -5.39
CA VAL A 103 -0.93 10.00 -6.65
C VAL A 103 -2.07 9.79 -7.64
N ARG A 104 -1.85 10.19 -8.88
CA ARG A 104 -2.78 9.97 -9.99
C ARG A 104 -2.52 8.59 -10.61
N THR A 105 -3.05 7.57 -10.00
CA THR A 105 -2.96 6.17 -10.44
C THR A 105 -4.11 5.36 -9.87
N SER A 106 -4.36 4.15 -10.37
CA SER A 106 -5.32 3.27 -9.71
C SER A 106 -4.75 2.66 -8.42
N PRO A 107 -5.60 2.33 -7.45
CA PRO A 107 -5.18 1.62 -6.24
C PRO A 107 -4.37 0.37 -6.52
N LEU A 108 -4.79 -0.40 -7.52
CA LEU A 108 -4.18 -1.68 -7.88
C LEU A 108 -2.80 -1.51 -8.53
N ARG A 109 -2.61 -0.44 -9.31
CA ARG A 109 -1.29 -0.11 -9.88
C ARG A 109 -0.29 0.25 -8.80
N ALA A 110 -0.72 1.00 -7.79
CA ALA A 110 0.16 1.36 -6.68
C ALA A 110 0.61 0.12 -5.88
N ILE A 111 -0.31 -0.82 -5.64
CA ILE A 111 0.05 -2.10 -5.03
C ILE A 111 1.00 -2.89 -5.94
N GLU A 112 0.68 -3.03 -7.23
CA GLU A 112 1.53 -3.78 -8.17
C GLU A 112 2.95 -3.19 -8.27
N ASN A 113 3.10 -1.87 -8.33
CA ASN A 113 4.41 -1.21 -8.31
C ASN A 113 5.21 -1.55 -7.03
N PHE A 114 4.54 -1.56 -5.89
CA PHE A 114 5.18 -1.94 -4.62
C PHE A 114 5.65 -3.41 -4.60
N LEU A 115 5.03 -4.29 -5.38
CA LEU A 115 5.37 -5.71 -5.46
C LEU A 115 6.49 -6.02 -6.47
N ASP A 116 6.88 -5.05 -7.29
CA ASP A 116 7.88 -5.22 -8.33
C ASP A 116 9.29 -4.92 -7.82
N MET A 117 10.24 -5.81 -8.07
CA MET A 117 11.66 -5.63 -7.79
C MET A 117 12.46 -5.25 -9.05
N ALA A 118 11.90 -5.49 -10.24
CA ALA A 118 12.64 -5.29 -11.49
C ALA A 118 12.94 -3.82 -11.78
N HIS A 119 12.16 -2.89 -11.23
CA HIS A 119 12.38 -1.46 -11.40
C HIS A 119 13.48 -0.89 -10.48
N PHE A 120 13.90 -1.60 -9.44
CA PHE A 120 14.86 -1.11 -8.43
C PHE A 120 16.15 -0.53 -9.02
N PRO A 121 16.86 -1.21 -9.92
CA PRO A 121 18.11 -0.68 -10.45
C PRO A 121 17.93 0.53 -11.37
N TYR A 122 16.74 0.78 -11.87
CA TYR A 122 16.45 1.85 -12.83
C TYR A 122 15.80 3.06 -12.17
N ILE A 123 14.79 2.84 -11.36
CA ILE A 123 14.01 3.90 -10.71
C ILE A 123 14.67 4.33 -9.39
N HIS A 124 15.14 3.35 -8.61
CA HIS A 124 15.80 3.57 -7.32
C HIS A 124 17.30 3.32 -7.40
N THR A 125 17.92 3.70 -8.53
CA THR A 125 19.34 3.47 -8.74
C THR A 125 20.20 4.11 -7.65
N GLY A 126 21.15 3.35 -7.14
CA GLY A 126 22.02 3.79 -6.03
C GLY A 126 21.39 3.64 -4.64
N ILE A 127 20.10 3.26 -4.54
CA ILE A 127 19.40 3.02 -3.28
C ILE A 127 18.99 1.55 -3.18
N LEU A 128 17.95 1.13 -3.93
CA LEU A 128 17.42 -0.23 -3.87
C LEU A 128 18.07 -1.17 -4.87
N GLY A 129 18.74 -0.65 -5.88
CA GLY A 129 19.46 -1.43 -6.89
C GLY A 129 20.43 -0.55 -7.67
N ALA A 130 21.28 -1.15 -8.50
CA ALA A 130 22.17 -0.47 -9.41
C ALA A 130 22.65 -1.43 -10.51
N GLU A 131 23.01 -0.90 -11.69
CA GLU A 131 23.73 -1.66 -12.71
C GLU A 131 25.13 -2.06 -12.19
N PRO A 132 25.65 -3.25 -12.55
CA PRO A 132 25.09 -4.22 -13.50
C PRO A 132 24.12 -5.23 -12.88
N GLU A 133 23.81 -5.15 -11.57
CA GLU A 133 22.98 -6.10 -10.83
C GLU A 133 21.48 -5.78 -11.07
N THR A 134 21.00 -6.11 -12.28
CA THR A 134 19.61 -5.78 -12.70
C THR A 134 18.67 -6.99 -12.73
N THR A 135 19.22 -8.20 -12.50
CA THR A 135 18.45 -9.44 -12.65
C THR A 135 17.73 -9.78 -11.37
N VAL A 136 16.38 -9.89 -11.43
CA VAL A 136 15.58 -10.45 -10.35
C VAL A 136 15.81 -11.96 -10.29
N LYS A 137 16.31 -12.46 -9.16
CA LYS A 137 16.49 -13.89 -8.91
C LYS A 137 15.12 -14.58 -8.83
N PRO A 138 14.98 -15.86 -9.21
CA PRO A 138 13.76 -16.61 -8.98
C PRO A 138 13.40 -16.61 -7.50
N TYR A 139 12.14 -16.40 -7.20
CA TYR A 139 11.58 -16.37 -5.85
C TYR A 139 10.28 -17.18 -5.77
N ARG A 140 9.81 -17.47 -4.57
CA ARG A 140 8.65 -18.28 -4.32
C ARG A 140 7.42 -17.42 -4.04
N VAL A 141 6.30 -17.74 -4.68
CA VAL A 141 5.00 -17.09 -4.43
C VAL A 141 4.01 -18.14 -3.95
N GLU A 142 3.25 -17.82 -2.88
CA GLU A 142 2.23 -18.70 -2.33
C GLU A 142 0.95 -17.92 -2.01
N TYR A 143 -0.20 -18.57 -2.20
CA TYR A 143 -1.48 -18.10 -1.72
C TYR A 143 -1.81 -18.85 -0.42
N ARG A 144 -2.03 -18.11 0.66
CA ARG A 144 -2.39 -18.62 1.99
C ARG A 144 -3.91 -18.56 2.17
N GLU A 145 -4.58 -19.61 1.73
CA GLU A 145 -6.05 -19.69 1.69
C GLU A 145 -6.72 -19.39 3.02
N THR A 146 -6.16 -19.88 4.14
CA THR A 146 -6.75 -19.73 5.49
C THR A 146 -6.90 -18.27 5.94
N ILE A 147 -6.01 -17.40 5.48
CA ILE A 147 -6.02 -15.96 5.80
C ILE A 147 -6.33 -15.10 4.58
N ASP A 148 -6.45 -15.73 3.40
CA ASP A 148 -6.76 -15.09 2.11
C ASP A 148 -5.76 -13.97 1.78
N GLU A 149 -4.47 -14.33 1.74
CA GLU A 149 -3.35 -13.42 1.46
C GLU A 149 -2.37 -14.04 0.46
N ILE A 150 -1.63 -13.19 -0.26
CA ILE A 150 -0.52 -13.62 -1.12
C ILE A 150 0.79 -13.27 -0.43
N TRP A 151 1.72 -14.23 -0.46
CA TRP A 151 3.06 -14.06 0.08
C TRP A 151 4.10 -14.39 -0.97
N ALA A 152 5.20 -13.63 -0.98
CA ALA A 152 6.41 -13.99 -1.72
C ALA A 152 7.59 -14.05 -0.77
N THR A 153 8.39 -15.09 -0.89
CA THR A 153 9.56 -15.37 -0.04
C THR A 153 10.77 -15.67 -0.90
N GLU A 154 11.96 -15.68 -0.30
CA GLU A 154 13.21 -15.90 -1.02
C GLU A 154 13.46 -14.85 -2.11
N CYS A 155 12.98 -13.62 -1.87
CA CYS A 155 13.15 -12.50 -2.79
C CYS A 155 14.48 -11.79 -2.49
N PHE A 156 15.56 -12.15 -3.19
CA PHE A 156 16.88 -11.59 -2.96
C PHE A 156 17.20 -10.49 -3.97
N PHE A 157 17.69 -9.37 -3.46
CA PHE A 157 18.19 -8.26 -4.26
C PHE A 157 19.40 -7.58 -3.60
N THR A 158 20.37 -7.14 -4.40
CA THR A 158 21.53 -6.40 -3.89
C THR A 158 21.18 -4.92 -3.77
N GLN A 159 21.08 -4.41 -2.53
CA GLN A 159 20.85 -3.00 -2.25
C GLN A 159 22.19 -2.26 -2.11
N PRO A 160 22.42 -1.19 -2.89
CA PRO A 160 23.57 -0.30 -2.69
C PRO A 160 23.49 0.45 -1.35
N LEU A 161 22.29 0.86 -0.93
CA LEU A 161 22.04 1.63 0.30
C LEU A 161 20.88 1.02 1.09
N ALA A 162 21.20 0.13 2.01
CA ALA A 162 20.17 -0.62 2.75
C ALA A 162 19.40 0.19 3.79
N ALA A 163 20.00 1.25 4.34
CA ALA A 163 19.41 2.20 5.29
C ALA A 163 20.16 3.54 5.20
N PRO A 164 19.63 4.65 5.77
CA PRO A 164 20.35 5.92 5.81
C PRO A 164 21.74 5.82 6.42
N SER A 165 21.95 4.89 7.35
CA SER A 165 23.21 4.60 8.03
C SER A 165 24.13 3.64 7.28
N SER A 166 23.68 3.02 6.18
CA SER A 166 24.46 2.02 5.43
C SER A 166 25.56 2.68 4.61
N SER A 167 26.74 2.02 4.52
CA SER A 167 27.89 2.48 3.73
C SER A 167 28.40 1.45 2.71
N GLN A 168 27.83 0.27 2.68
CA GLN A 168 28.24 -0.82 1.79
C GLN A 168 27.02 -1.50 1.16
N PRO A 169 27.13 -1.97 -0.10
CA PRO A 169 26.08 -2.78 -0.72
C PRO A 169 25.86 -4.07 0.08
N GLN A 170 24.59 -4.47 0.16
CA GLN A 170 24.21 -5.67 0.89
C GLN A 170 23.20 -6.48 0.09
N GLU A 171 23.38 -7.80 0.01
CA GLU A 171 22.32 -8.69 -0.46
C GLU A 171 21.27 -8.76 0.63
N THR A 172 20.02 -8.40 0.26
CA THR A 172 18.90 -8.32 1.18
C THR A 172 17.84 -9.31 0.74
N GLU A 173 17.32 -10.07 1.68
CA GLU A 173 16.12 -10.88 1.47
C GLU A 173 14.89 -10.05 1.79
N TYR A 174 13.93 -10.08 0.88
CA TYR A 174 12.61 -9.50 1.05
C TYR A 174 11.55 -10.58 1.16
N ILE A 175 10.54 -10.31 1.97
CA ILE A 175 9.30 -11.07 2.00
C ILE A 175 8.18 -10.07 1.71
N TYR A 176 7.36 -10.35 0.71
CA TYR A 176 6.20 -9.53 0.38
C TYR A 176 4.93 -10.20 0.89
N ARG A 177 4.01 -9.41 1.38
CA ARG A 177 2.68 -9.81 1.83
C ARG A 177 1.64 -8.88 1.24
N VAL A 178 0.70 -9.42 0.49
CA VAL A 178 -0.52 -8.72 0.07
C VAL A 178 -1.63 -9.13 1.02
N ALA A 179 -1.93 -8.27 1.98
CA ALA A 179 -2.89 -8.55 3.05
C ALA A 179 -4.34 -8.33 2.59
N THR A 180 -4.56 -7.36 1.71
CA THR A 180 -5.85 -7.08 1.04
C THR A 180 -5.58 -6.49 -0.34
N PRO A 181 -6.58 -6.35 -1.22
CA PRO A 181 -6.39 -5.69 -2.50
C PRO A 181 -5.80 -4.27 -2.43
N LEU A 182 -5.90 -3.61 -1.28
CA LEU A 182 -5.47 -2.22 -1.07
C LEU A 182 -4.29 -2.08 -0.10
N ASN A 183 -3.75 -3.18 0.43
CA ASN A 183 -2.74 -3.13 1.48
C ASN A 183 -1.64 -4.16 1.22
N ALA A 184 -0.41 -3.68 1.08
CA ALA A 184 0.78 -4.49 0.91
C ALA A 184 1.83 -4.18 1.97
N ILE A 185 2.60 -5.18 2.35
CA ILE A 185 3.61 -5.13 3.39
C ILE A 185 4.88 -5.79 2.83
N LEU A 186 5.99 -5.12 3.01
CA LEU A 186 7.33 -5.62 2.69
C LEU A 186 8.09 -5.82 3.99
N TYR A 187 8.64 -7.00 4.17
CA TYR A 187 9.59 -7.33 5.22
C TYR A 187 10.98 -7.39 4.60
N LYS A 188 11.86 -6.58 5.12
CA LYS A 188 13.28 -6.62 4.78
C LYS A 188 13.99 -7.40 5.89
N VAL A 189 14.34 -8.65 5.57
CA VAL A 189 14.89 -9.59 6.57
C VAL A 189 16.23 -9.07 7.08
N ASN A 190 16.37 -8.99 8.39
CA ASN A 190 17.61 -8.58 9.00
C ASN A 190 18.56 -9.78 9.06
N THR A 191 19.67 -9.71 8.33
CA THR A 191 20.68 -10.78 8.29
C THR A 191 21.60 -10.79 9.50
N GLN A 192 21.55 -9.74 10.34
CA GLN A 192 22.35 -9.67 11.56
C GLN A 192 21.49 -10.15 12.74
N ALA A 193 21.90 -11.25 13.37
CA ALA A 193 21.14 -11.99 14.38
C ALA A 193 20.90 -11.28 15.73
N GLU A 194 21.26 -10.00 15.88
CA GLU A 194 21.16 -9.23 17.12
C GLU A 194 20.10 -8.14 17.08
N GLY A 195 19.27 -8.08 16.02
CA GLY A 195 18.19 -7.09 15.89
C GLY A 195 17.05 -7.31 16.87
N VAL A 196 16.38 -6.23 17.26
CA VAL A 196 15.19 -6.23 18.13
C VAL A 196 14.00 -6.85 17.40
N ILE A 197 13.92 -6.69 16.07
CA ILE A 197 12.90 -7.28 15.22
C ILE A 197 13.55 -8.13 14.12
N PRO A 198 12.89 -9.22 13.68
CA PRO A 198 13.45 -10.14 12.67
C PRO A 198 13.59 -9.51 11.28
N ALA A 199 12.85 -8.44 11.01
CA ALA A 199 12.87 -7.70 9.74
C ALA A 199 12.40 -6.27 9.93
N ASP A 200 12.97 -5.34 9.18
CA ASP A 200 12.35 -4.03 8.97
C ASP A 200 11.08 -4.20 8.14
N VAL A 201 10.02 -3.51 8.51
CA VAL A 201 8.71 -3.62 7.87
C VAL A 201 8.35 -2.31 7.20
N ILE A 202 7.98 -2.37 5.94
CA ILE A 202 7.48 -1.24 5.16
C ILE A 202 6.04 -1.55 4.74
N CYS A 203 5.10 -0.71 5.17
CA CYS A 203 3.68 -0.87 4.85
C CYS A 203 3.23 0.18 3.86
N LEU A 204 2.50 -0.25 2.85
CA LEU A 204 1.77 0.59 1.92
C LEU A 204 0.27 0.35 2.08
N PHE A 205 -0.45 1.37 2.54
CA PHE A 205 -1.90 1.35 2.72
C PHE A 205 -2.54 2.35 1.77
N ILE A 206 -3.47 1.90 0.94
CA ILE A 206 -4.07 2.72 -0.11
C ILE A 206 -5.46 3.21 0.31
N GLN A 207 -5.63 4.52 0.30
CA GLN A 207 -6.92 5.19 0.35
C GLN A 207 -7.35 5.51 -1.09
N PRO A 208 -8.39 4.85 -1.62
CA PRO A 208 -8.93 5.17 -2.93
C PRO A 208 -9.74 6.49 -2.87
N ILE A 209 -9.27 7.53 -3.54
CA ILE A 209 -10.03 8.78 -3.73
C ILE A 209 -11.07 8.57 -4.83
N ASN A 210 -10.64 7.92 -5.92
CA ASN A 210 -11.46 7.36 -6.99
C ASN A 210 -10.67 6.25 -7.70
N GLU A 211 -11.18 5.70 -8.80
CA GLU A 211 -10.52 4.59 -9.52
C GLU A 211 -9.14 4.93 -10.12
N THR A 212 -8.78 6.22 -10.25
CA THR A 212 -7.53 6.69 -10.86
C THR A 212 -6.80 7.74 -10.02
N GLN A 213 -7.22 7.90 -8.77
CA GLN A 213 -6.59 8.77 -7.80
C GLN A 213 -6.58 8.11 -6.43
N ILE A 214 -5.43 8.14 -5.78
CA ILE A 214 -5.23 7.56 -4.46
C ILE A 214 -4.56 8.53 -3.51
N ARG A 215 -4.66 8.21 -2.22
CA ARG A 215 -3.72 8.64 -1.21
C ARG A 215 -3.01 7.42 -0.65
N ALA A 216 -1.68 7.37 -0.81
CA ALA A 216 -0.84 6.31 -0.29
C ALA A 216 -0.35 6.70 1.12
N HIS A 217 -0.66 5.89 2.12
CA HIS A 217 -0.19 6.06 3.48
C HIS A 217 0.95 5.08 3.74
N LEU A 218 2.08 5.57 4.25
CA LEU A 218 3.27 4.78 4.49
C LEU A 218 3.60 4.70 5.98
N LEU A 219 3.91 3.48 6.43
CA LEU A 219 4.43 3.20 7.77
C LEU A 219 5.68 2.34 7.63
N MET A 220 6.73 2.68 8.38
CA MET A 220 7.85 1.77 8.60
C MET A 220 7.88 1.35 10.08
N ILE A 221 8.31 0.10 10.31
CA ILE A 221 8.61 -0.46 11.63
C ILE A 221 10.04 -0.96 11.53
N LEU A 222 10.97 -0.32 12.24
CA LEU A 222 12.39 -0.46 12.00
C LEU A 222 13.15 -0.87 13.26
N ASP A 223 14.24 -1.59 13.05
CA ASP A 223 15.24 -1.91 14.07
C ASP A 223 16.32 -0.80 14.21
N ASP A 224 16.43 0.10 13.23
CA ASP A 224 17.42 1.18 13.23
C ASP A 224 17.25 2.11 14.44
N GLN A 225 18.17 2.02 15.40
CA GLN A 225 18.22 2.85 16.61
C GLN A 225 19.16 4.06 16.46
N ILE A 226 19.82 4.21 15.30
CA ILE A 226 20.89 5.20 15.08
C ILE A 226 20.36 6.42 14.32
N SER A 227 19.66 6.19 13.22
CA SER A 227 19.16 7.24 12.34
C SER A 227 18.11 8.12 13.05
N SER A 228 18.10 9.40 12.75
CA SER A 228 17.04 10.28 13.25
C SER A 228 15.68 9.95 12.62
N MET A 229 14.58 10.27 13.31
CA MET A 229 13.23 10.12 12.76
C MET A 229 13.10 10.85 11.41
N THR A 230 13.66 12.05 11.32
CA THR A 230 13.64 12.86 10.10
C THR A 230 14.38 12.18 8.95
N ASP A 231 15.57 11.63 9.21
CA ASP A 231 16.36 10.95 8.16
C ASP A 231 15.62 9.71 7.61
N MET A 232 14.99 8.92 8.49
CA MET A 232 14.20 7.76 8.09
C MET A 232 12.99 8.17 7.25
N VAL A 233 12.25 9.19 7.68
CA VAL A 233 11.10 9.71 6.92
C VAL A 233 11.56 10.23 5.55
N LEU A 234 12.61 11.03 5.48
CA LEU A 234 13.15 11.56 4.23
C LEU A 234 13.67 10.47 3.31
N PHE A 235 14.31 9.43 3.86
CA PHE A 235 14.77 8.28 3.08
C PHE A 235 13.59 7.57 2.38
N GLN A 236 12.54 7.26 3.11
CA GLN A 236 11.35 6.63 2.54
C GLN A 236 10.61 7.56 1.57
N GLN A 237 10.52 8.84 1.89
CA GLN A 237 9.93 9.84 0.99
C GLN A 237 10.67 9.93 -0.33
N ASN A 238 12.00 9.89 -0.30
CA ASN A 238 12.82 9.92 -1.51
C ASN A 238 12.51 8.72 -2.42
N ILE A 239 12.43 7.51 -1.85
CA ILE A 239 12.05 6.31 -2.60
C ILE A 239 10.67 6.48 -3.23
N PHE A 240 9.67 6.81 -2.43
CA PHE A 240 8.29 6.94 -2.92
C PHE A 240 8.12 8.03 -3.98
N THR A 241 8.86 9.15 -3.86
CA THR A 241 8.80 10.23 -4.84
C THR A 241 9.45 9.88 -6.18
N GLN A 242 10.35 8.88 -6.21
CA GLN A 242 10.88 8.32 -7.46
C GLN A 242 9.83 7.45 -8.17
N ASP A 243 9.00 6.71 -7.44
CA ASP A 243 7.90 5.91 -7.99
C ASP A 243 6.74 6.77 -8.54
N LYS A 244 6.45 7.88 -7.87
CA LYS A 244 5.28 8.70 -8.19
C LYS A 244 5.19 9.10 -9.67
N PRO A 245 6.21 9.65 -10.36
CA PRO A 245 6.12 9.99 -11.77
C PRO A 245 5.92 8.75 -12.66
N ILE A 246 6.42 7.58 -12.29
CA ILE A 246 6.22 6.34 -13.03
C ILE A 246 4.74 5.93 -12.93
N LEU A 247 4.19 5.90 -11.73
CA LEU A 247 2.79 5.58 -11.48
C LEU A 247 1.83 6.53 -12.21
N GLU A 248 2.13 7.84 -12.21
CA GLU A 248 1.29 8.87 -12.83
C GLU A 248 1.33 8.88 -14.36
N ASN A 249 2.34 8.26 -14.97
CA ASN A 249 2.50 8.16 -16.41
C ASN A 249 2.31 6.73 -16.96
N HIS A 250 2.01 5.76 -16.10
CA HIS A 250 1.74 4.39 -16.52
C HIS A 250 0.41 4.31 -17.28
N LEU A 251 0.42 3.69 -18.47
CA LEU A 251 -0.77 3.52 -19.31
C LEU A 251 -1.05 2.04 -19.58
N PRO A 252 -2.30 1.59 -19.40
CA PRO A 252 -3.42 2.34 -18.83
C PRO A 252 -3.22 2.60 -17.31
N LEU A 253 -3.80 3.71 -16.81
CA LEU A 253 -3.74 4.03 -15.36
C LEU A 253 -4.40 2.97 -14.48
N LYS A 254 -5.47 2.33 -14.99
CA LYS A 254 -6.14 1.20 -14.33
C LYS A 254 -5.43 -0.11 -14.65
N LEU A 255 -5.51 -1.07 -13.75
CA LEU A 255 -4.83 -2.35 -13.89
C LEU A 255 -5.60 -3.29 -14.85
N PRO A 256 -5.00 -3.75 -15.99
CA PRO A 256 -5.65 -4.71 -16.87
C PRO A 256 -5.55 -6.12 -16.28
N LEU A 257 -6.68 -6.69 -15.87
CA LEU A 257 -6.72 -8.06 -15.34
C LEU A 257 -7.00 -9.12 -16.43
N HIS A 258 -7.93 -8.83 -17.36
CA HIS A 258 -8.42 -9.81 -18.33
C HIS A 258 -7.70 -9.80 -19.67
N GLN A 259 -6.93 -8.77 -19.96
CA GLN A 259 -6.33 -8.60 -21.29
C GLN A 259 -4.82 -8.74 -21.21
N ARG A 260 -4.23 -9.38 -22.22
CA ARG A 260 -2.79 -9.45 -22.41
C ARG A 260 -2.25 -8.14 -23.03
N ILE A 261 -2.60 -7.01 -22.43
CA ILE A 261 -2.09 -5.70 -22.82
C ILE A 261 -0.62 -5.59 -22.40
N GLU A 262 -0.29 -6.20 -21.28
CA GLU A 262 1.05 -6.26 -20.71
C GLU A 262 1.54 -7.70 -20.72
N ILE A 263 2.82 -7.88 -21.06
CA ILE A 263 3.45 -9.20 -21.14
C ILE A 263 4.31 -9.39 -19.89
N PRO A 264 3.89 -10.24 -18.93
CA PRO A 264 4.66 -10.48 -17.73
C PRO A 264 5.94 -11.27 -18.04
N THR A 265 6.98 -10.99 -17.31
CA THR A 265 8.24 -11.72 -17.29
C THR A 265 8.30 -12.67 -16.08
N LYS A 266 9.43 -13.38 -15.91
CA LYS A 266 9.63 -14.21 -14.71
C LYS A 266 9.77 -13.36 -13.43
N ALA A 267 10.21 -12.12 -13.56
CA ALA A 267 10.32 -11.18 -12.46
C ALA A 267 8.95 -10.81 -11.88
N ASP A 268 7.91 -10.83 -12.71
CA ASP A 268 6.54 -10.42 -12.37
C ASP A 268 5.69 -11.54 -11.73
N ALA A 269 6.31 -12.58 -11.18
CA ALA A 269 5.56 -13.72 -10.62
C ALA A 269 4.58 -13.28 -9.53
N LEU A 270 4.97 -12.37 -8.63
CA LEU A 270 4.12 -11.85 -7.56
C LEU A 270 3.00 -10.95 -8.11
N ALA A 271 3.31 -10.04 -9.03
CA ALA A 271 2.32 -9.21 -9.72
C ALA A 271 1.29 -10.06 -10.47
N THR A 272 1.75 -11.13 -11.15
CA THR A 272 0.87 -12.09 -11.82
C THR A 272 -0.04 -12.83 -10.84
N ALA A 273 0.48 -13.26 -9.69
CA ALA A 273 -0.32 -13.88 -8.64
C ALA A 273 -1.36 -12.91 -8.06
N TYR A 274 -0.98 -11.64 -7.85
CA TYR A 274 -1.89 -10.59 -7.39
C TYR A 274 -3.04 -10.36 -8.38
N ARG A 275 -2.75 -10.24 -9.69
CA ARG A 275 -3.78 -10.09 -10.73
C ARG A 275 -4.73 -11.29 -10.76
N LYS A 276 -4.19 -12.52 -10.65
CA LYS A 276 -4.99 -13.75 -10.61
C LYS A 276 -5.92 -13.75 -9.39
N TRP A 277 -5.41 -13.43 -8.23
CA TRP A 277 -6.19 -13.33 -6.99
C TRP A 277 -7.31 -12.29 -7.07
N LEU A 278 -7.06 -11.13 -7.68
CA LEU A 278 -8.08 -10.11 -7.94
C LEU A 278 -9.18 -10.63 -8.87
N LEU A 279 -8.82 -11.41 -9.92
CA LEU A 279 -9.78 -12.05 -10.83
C LEU A 279 -10.66 -13.07 -10.10
N GLU A 280 -10.07 -13.91 -9.27
CA GLU A 280 -10.79 -14.92 -8.48
C GLU A 280 -11.76 -14.25 -7.49
N LYS A 281 -11.42 -13.07 -6.97
CA LYS A 281 -12.29 -12.22 -6.15
C LYS A 281 -13.33 -11.43 -6.93
N GLN A 282 -13.31 -11.50 -8.26
CA GLN A 282 -14.16 -10.67 -9.12
C GLN A 282 -14.00 -9.16 -8.82
N TRP A 283 -12.77 -8.76 -8.49
CA TRP A 283 -12.48 -7.38 -8.16
C TRP A 283 -12.61 -6.49 -9.40
N CYS A 284 -13.36 -5.39 -9.29
CA CYS A 284 -13.67 -4.51 -10.42
C CYS A 284 -13.24 -3.05 -10.24
N TYR A 285 -12.88 -2.64 -9.03
CA TYR A 285 -12.50 -1.24 -8.76
C TYR A 285 -11.05 -0.96 -9.18
N GLY A 286 -10.84 0.07 -9.98
CA GLY A 286 -9.52 0.42 -10.51
C GLY A 286 -9.00 -0.56 -11.57
N VAL A 287 -9.86 -1.41 -12.13
CA VAL A 287 -9.57 -2.36 -13.19
C VAL A 287 -9.81 -1.73 -14.56
N PHE A 288 -8.86 -1.92 -15.47
CA PHE A 288 -8.99 -1.48 -16.86
C PHE A 288 -10.04 -2.31 -17.61
N SER A 289 -10.97 -1.62 -18.27
CA SER A 289 -11.96 -2.21 -19.17
C SER A 289 -12.03 -1.40 -20.46
N PRO A 290 -11.67 -2.01 -21.62
CA PRO A 290 -11.67 -1.28 -22.90
C PRO A 290 -13.04 -0.71 -23.27
N GLU A 291 -14.12 -1.39 -22.84
CA GLU A 291 -15.49 -0.96 -23.15
C GLU A 291 -15.90 0.31 -22.41
N LYS A 292 -15.31 0.55 -21.24
CA LYS A 292 -15.61 1.72 -20.40
C LYS A 292 -14.78 2.97 -20.76
N GLU A 293 -13.61 2.78 -21.40
CA GLU A 293 -12.72 3.92 -21.76
C GLU A 293 -12.98 4.50 -23.16
N GLN A 294 -13.80 3.84 -23.99
CA GLN A 294 -14.22 4.38 -25.28
C GLN A 294 -15.38 5.41 -25.17
N VAL A 295 -15.93 5.64 -23.98
CA VAL A 295 -17.10 6.50 -23.72
C VAL A 295 -16.72 7.76 -22.93
N ALA A 296 -15.46 7.97 -22.59
CA ALA A 296 -14.98 9.12 -21.80
C ALA A 296 -14.30 10.19 -22.65
#